data_3d6c2b07c138bdba6f263b8e3c9dbf15
#
_entry.id   3d6c2b07c138bdba6f263b8e3c9dbf15
#
_cell.length_a   1.000
_cell.length_b   1.000
_cell.length_c   1.000
_cell.angle_alpha   90.00
_cell.angle_beta   90.00
_cell.angle_gamma   90.00
#
_symmetry.space_group_name_H-M   'P 1'
#
loop_
_entity.id
_entity.type
_entity.pdbx_description
1 polymer ?
#
loop_
_entity_poly.entity_id
_entity_poly.type
_entity_poly.pdbx_seq_one_letter_code
_entity_poly.pdbx_strand_id
1 'polypeptide(L)'
;MATTVEKYVGKCQEVVDAKPAYVKNKSNLSECDCIGMDKYAFRECGVSFSSSGTNYSARKQVDNFRKINGTSDLQIGDAVFKAREPGDEYYDLKDRYKPGGADYNGDLRDYYHIGTVKSVYPLRILHMTDPTAKTDDKLGKWAYAGSWKSQYISNYSPEPSPEPDPGPEPQPEPPSPEPTPVEPVKAVVDTGGNGKLCTHPSKGSNALSKAGRLDEGTPVEIIKQSGDWSQIKVVDKNNAIWYCWVKSKFLRPLDDPEPEPDPKPGTILYTVTIPHLTEYQAEGLMNRYPGATMNKENG
;
A
#
# COMPACT_ATOMS: atom_id res chain seq x y z
N MET A 1 7.71 -24.68 -18.49
CA MET A 1 6.44 -24.34 -17.82
C MET A 1 6.67 -23.07 -17.01
N ALA A 2 5.64 -22.24 -16.78
CA ALA A 2 5.73 -21.08 -15.89
C ALA A 2 5.81 -21.54 -14.43
N THR A 3 6.35 -20.68 -13.54
CA THR A 3 6.39 -20.92 -12.10
C THR A 3 5.28 -20.13 -11.37
N THR A 4 5.17 -20.29 -10.06
CA THR A 4 4.32 -19.45 -9.20
C THR A 4 5.11 -18.29 -8.59
N VAL A 5 4.40 -17.23 -8.18
CA VAL A 5 4.99 -16.06 -7.50
C VAL A 5 5.79 -16.49 -6.28
N GLU A 6 5.24 -17.37 -5.45
CA GLU A 6 5.84 -17.81 -4.18
C GLU A 6 7.17 -18.52 -4.42
N LYS A 7 7.20 -19.45 -5.40
CA LYS A 7 8.42 -20.18 -5.75
C LYS A 7 9.50 -19.24 -6.28
N TYR A 8 9.10 -18.34 -7.19
CA TYR A 8 10.02 -17.36 -7.76
C TYR A 8 10.61 -16.44 -6.69
N VAL A 9 9.78 -15.84 -5.85
CA VAL A 9 10.21 -14.95 -4.76
C VAL A 9 11.07 -15.70 -3.76
N GLY A 10 10.70 -16.96 -3.44
CA GLY A 10 11.52 -17.85 -2.59
C GLY A 10 12.93 -18.03 -3.14
N LYS A 11 13.08 -18.23 -4.45
CA LYS A 11 14.39 -18.35 -5.10
C LYS A 11 15.18 -17.03 -5.14
N CYS A 12 14.52 -15.90 -5.28
CA CYS A 12 15.16 -14.59 -5.11
C CYS A 12 15.65 -14.39 -3.66
N GLN A 13 14.91 -14.87 -2.67
CA GLN A 13 15.31 -14.81 -1.26
C GLN A 13 16.56 -15.66 -1.00
N GLU A 14 16.68 -16.85 -1.60
CA GLU A 14 17.87 -17.67 -1.50
C GLU A 14 19.14 -16.92 -1.93
N VAL A 15 19.04 -16.09 -2.99
CA VAL A 15 20.18 -15.24 -3.42
C VAL A 15 20.52 -14.20 -2.36
N VAL A 16 19.51 -13.58 -1.75
CA VAL A 16 19.75 -12.57 -0.69
C VAL A 16 20.40 -13.21 0.54
N ASP A 17 19.95 -14.40 0.92
CA ASP A 17 20.48 -15.14 2.08
C ASP A 17 21.90 -15.63 1.85
N ALA A 18 22.22 -16.04 0.62
CA ALA A 18 23.57 -16.49 0.22
C ALA A 18 24.58 -15.33 0.15
N LYS A 19 24.13 -14.08 -0.03
CA LYS A 19 24.97 -12.88 -0.14
C LYS A 19 26.12 -13.02 -1.17
N PRO A 20 25.82 -13.39 -2.44
CA PRO A 20 26.86 -13.53 -3.45
C PRO A 20 27.60 -12.21 -3.69
N ALA A 21 28.84 -12.30 -4.19
CA ALA A 21 29.55 -11.13 -4.66
C ALA A 21 28.86 -10.52 -5.90
N TYR A 22 28.84 -9.20 -6.02
CA TYR A 22 28.31 -8.55 -7.21
C TYR A 22 29.30 -8.68 -8.38
N VAL A 23 28.94 -9.50 -9.36
CA VAL A 23 29.76 -9.72 -10.56
C VAL A 23 28.86 -9.69 -11.80
N LYS A 24 29.16 -8.78 -12.74
CA LYS A 24 28.38 -8.61 -13.98
C LYS A 24 28.29 -9.94 -14.76
N ASN A 25 27.10 -10.18 -15.34
CA ASN A 25 26.78 -11.35 -16.14
C ASN A 25 26.85 -12.70 -15.40
N LYS A 26 26.81 -12.69 -14.09
CA LYS A 26 26.74 -13.89 -13.24
C LYS A 26 25.33 -14.07 -12.66
N SER A 27 24.96 -15.33 -12.40
CA SER A 27 23.61 -15.70 -11.91
C SER A 27 23.66 -16.99 -11.09
N ASN A 28 24.46 -16.99 -10.02
CA ASN A 28 24.58 -18.11 -9.08
C ASN A 28 24.74 -17.59 -7.64
N LEU A 29 24.76 -18.50 -6.67
CA LEU A 29 24.83 -18.16 -5.26
C LEU A 29 26.20 -17.71 -4.75
N SER A 30 27.24 -17.76 -5.60
CA SER A 30 28.57 -17.23 -5.27
C SER A 30 28.82 -15.87 -5.91
N GLU A 31 28.33 -15.68 -7.13
CA GLU A 31 28.49 -14.48 -7.94
C GLU A 31 27.18 -14.16 -8.67
N CYS A 32 26.71 -12.93 -8.59
CA CYS A 32 25.44 -12.53 -9.17
C CYS A 32 25.43 -11.06 -9.55
N ASP A 33 24.68 -10.66 -10.59
CA ASP A 33 24.34 -9.26 -10.85
C ASP A 33 22.85 -8.99 -10.68
N CYS A 34 22.40 -7.76 -10.92
CA CYS A 34 21.02 -7.36 -10.66
C CYS A 34 20.00 -8.22 -11.43
N ILE A 35 20.20 -8.47 -12.72
CA ILE A 35 19.33 -9.35 -13.51
C ILE A 35 19.70 -10.83 -13.31
N GLY A 36 20.87 -11.11 -12.81
CA GLY A 36 21.35 -12.45 -12.47
C GLY A 36 20.51 -13.10 -11.39
N MET A 37 19.99 -12.34 -10.44
CA MET A 37 19.07 -12.83 -9.41
C MET A 37 17.80 -13.42 -10.05
N ASP A 38 17.19 -12.73 -11.00
CA ASP A 38 16.00 -13.22 -11.70
C ASP A 38 16.33 -14.43 -12.58
N LYS A 39 17.47 -14.41 -13.26
CA LYS A 39 17.97 -15.57 -14.06
C LYS A 39 18.16 -16.80 -13.18
N TYR A 40 18.76 -16.63 -12.01
CA TYR A 40 18.89 -17.70 -11.02
C TYR A 40 17.53 -18.22 -10.61
N ALA A 41 16.65 -17.33 -10.14
CA ALA A 41 15.35 -17.71 -9.63
C ALA A 41 14.51 -18.48 -10.64
N PHE A 42 14.42 -17.99 -11.87
CA PHE A 42 13.67 -18.68 -12.93
C PHE A 42 14.27 -20.03 -13.29
N ARG A 43 15.60 -20.12 -13.39
CA ARG A 43 16.29 -21.40 -13.67
C ARG A 43 15.99 -22.45 -12.59
N GLU A 44 16.10 -22.06 -11.33
CA GLU A 44 15.84 -22.97 -10.19
C GLU A 44 14.34 -23.34 -10.08
N CYS A 45 13.47 -22.53 -10.66
CA CYS A 45 12.05 -22.87 -10.83
C CYS A 45 11.77 -23.72 -12.08
N GLY A 46 12.77 -24.09 -12.87
CA GLY A 46 12.59 -24.85 -14.12
C GLY A 46 11.99 -24.03 -15.27
N VAL A 47 12.05 -22.70 -15.20
CA VAL A 47 11.56 -21.78 -16.23
C VAL A 47 12.68 -21.38 -17.17
N SER A 48 12.48 -21.53 -18.47
CA SER A 48 13.40 -21.00 -19.47
C SER A 48 13.30 -19.48 -19.53
N PHE A 49 14.30 -18.80 -18.97
CA PHE A 49 14.38 -17.36 -18.93
C PHE A 49 15.74 -16.88 -19.39
N SER A 50 15.76 -15.99 -20.38
CA SER A 50 16.96 -15.30 -20.83
C SER A 50 16.68 -13.81 -20.94
N SER A 51 17.59 -12.99 -20.47
CA SER A 51 17.49 -11.54 -20.58
C SER A 51 18.85 -10.95 -20.97
N SER A 52 18.83 -9.97 -21.84
CA SER A 52 20.04 -9.21 -22.20
C SER A 52 20.30 -8.02 -21.24
N GLY A 53 19.54 -7.93 -20.15
CA GLY A 53 19.70 -6.90 -19.12
C GLY A 53 18.38 -6.28 -18.67
N THR A 54 18.48 -5.39 -17.68
CA THR A 54 17.33 -4.76 -17.03
C THR A 54 16.46 -3.95 -17.98
N ASN A 55 17.09 -3.23 -18.93
CA ASN A 55 16.38 -2.50 -19.98
C ASN A 55 15.55 -3.40 -20.89
N TYR A 56 16.03 -4.61 -21.19
CA TYR A 56 15.29 -5.60 -21.96
C TYR A 56 14.10 -6.15 -21.15
N SER A 57 14.33 -6.48 -19.90
CA SER A 57 13.28 -6.97 -19.02
C SER A 57 12.14 -5.96 -18.87
N ALA A 58 12.45 -4.70 -18.61
CA ALA A 58 11.47 -3.62 -18.48
C ALA A 58 10.59 -3.44 -19.72
N ARG A 59 11.16 -3.65 -20.93
CA ARG A 59 10.46 -3.40 -22.21
C ARG A 59 9.78 -4.61 -22.81
N LYS A 60 10.29 -5.82 -22.53
CA LYS A 60 9.90 -7.02 -23.30
C LYS A 60 9.38 -8.17 -22.44
N GLN A 61 9.73 -8.19 -21.14
CA GLN A 61 9.52 -9.39 -20.31
C GLN A 61 8.51 -9.21 -19.21
N VAL A 62 8.04 -7.97 -18.97
CA VAL A 62 6.98 -7.67 -18.03
C VAL A 62 5.75 -7.10 -18.72
N ASP A 63 4.59 -7.33 -18.14
CA ASP A 63 3.30 -6.73 -18.48
C ASP A 63 2.91 -5.70 -17.39
N ASN A 64 1.84 -4.95 -17.60
CA ASN A 64 1.34 -3.95 -16.65
C ASN A 64 2.43 -2.98 -16.16
N PHE A 65 3.34 -2.62 -17.08
CA PHE A 65 4.45 -1.73 -16.75
C PHE A 65 3.94 -0.34 -16.40
N ARG A 66 4.30 0.15 -15.21
CA ARG A 66 3.73 1.38 -14.64
C ARG A 66 4.73 2.15 -13.79
N LYS A 67 4.49 3.46 -13.66
CA LYS A 67 5.21 4.29 -12.68
C LYS A 67 4.67 3.99 -11.28
N ILE A 68 5.58 3.91 -10.31
CA ILE A 68 5.25 3.70 -8.90
C ILE A 68 4.97 5.08 -8.28
N ASN A 69 3.76 5.28 -7.75
CA ASN A 69 3.39 6.48 -6.99
C ASN A 69 3.32 6.18 -5.48
N GLY A 70 3.21 4.91 -5.11
CA GLY A 70 3.17 4.45 -3.73
C GLY A 70 3.27 2.93 -3.66
N THR A 71 3.39 2.38 -2.45
CA THR A 71 3.49 0.92 -2.24
C THR A 71 2.22 0.18 -2.67
N SER A 72 1.07 0.86 -2.69
CA SER A 72 -0.21 0.31 -3.18
C SER A 72 -0.20 -0.03 -4.68
N ASP A 73 0.76 0.50 -5.44
CA ASP A 73 0.91 0.18 -6.86
C ASP A 73 1.70 -1.13 -7.09
N LEU A 74 2.19 -1.74 -6.02
CA LEU A 74 2.99 -2.95 -6.07
C LEU A 74 2.19 -4.19 -5.72
N GLN A 75 2.60 -5.32 -6.26
CA GLN A 75 2.18 -6.64 -5.84
C GLN A 75 3.39 -7.56 -5.65
N ILE A 76 3.22 -8.61 -4.85
CA ILE A 76 4.28 -9.59 -4.60
C ILE A 76 4.68 -10.24 -5.94
N GLY A 77 5.98 -10.37 -6.16
CA GLY A 77 6.54 -10.91 -7.39
C GLY A 77 6.76 -9.88 -8.51
N ASP A 78 6.28 -8.64 -8.36
CA ASP A 78 6.58 -7.59 -9.35
C ASP A 78 8.09 -7.39 -9.49
N ALA A 79 8.54 -7.23 -10.73
CA ALA A 79 9.84 -6.65 -11.03
C ALA A 79 9.74 -5.13 -10.85
N VAL A 80 10.64 -4.55 -10.07
CA VAL A 80 10.74 -3.10 -9.87
C VAL A 80 12.04 -2.56 -10.45
N PHE A 81 11.98 -1.33 -10.97
CA PHE A 81 13.09 -0.76 -11.73
C PHE A 81 13.46 0.63 -11.20
N LYS A 82 14.79 0.87 -11.15
CA LYS A 82 15.34 2.23 -11.04
C LYS A 82 15.64 2.71 -12.46
N ALA A 83 15.31 3.97 -12.74
CA ALA A 83 15.46 4.55 -14.07
C ALA A 83 16.24 5.86 -14.02
N ARG A 84 16.85 6.21 -15.17
CA ARG A 84 17.42 7.52 -15.47
C ARG A 84 16.73 8.11 -16.67
N GLU A 85 16.46 9.39 -16.64
CA GLU A 85 15.93 10.13 -17.78
C GLU A 85 17.10 10.58 -18.69
N PRO A 86 16.84 10.86 -19.98
CA PRO A 86 17.84 11.49 -20.84
C PRO A 86 18.37 12.79 -20.21
N GLY A 87 19.68 12.88 -20.09
CA GLY A 87 20.37 14.02 -19.47
C GLY A 87 20.75 13.83 -18.00
N ASP A 88 20.25 12.77 -17.34
CA ASP A 88 20.70 12.43 -16.01
C ASP A 88 22.17 11.98 -15.99
N GLU A 89 22.83 12.20 -14.86
CA GLU A 89 24.18 11.70 -14.61
C GLU A 89 24.21 10.17 -14.75
N TYR A 90 25.22 9.64 -15.43
CA TYR A 90 25.39 8.21 -15.74
C TYR A 90 24.29 7.59 -16.61
N TYR A 91 23.47 8.39 -17.33
CA TYR A 91 22.57 7.87 -18.34
C TYR A 91 23.35 7.16 -19.45
N ASP A 92 23.06 5.87 -19.67
CA ASP A 92 23.77 5.03 -20.65
C ASP A 92 22.81 4.07 -21.38
N LEU A 93 21.72 4.61 -21.94
CA LEU A 93 20.81 3.80 -22.75
C LEU A 93 21.48 3.33 -24.03
N LYS A 94 21.49 2.03 -24.28
CA LYS A 94 22.12 1.45 -25.48
C LYS A 94 21.28 1.75 -26.75
N ASP A 95 21.95 1.86 -27.90
CA ASP A 95 21.33 2.26 -29.17
C ASP A 95 20.18 1.34 -29.60
N ARG A 96 20.22 0.07 -29.26
CA ARG A 96 19.12 -0.87 -29.52
C ARG A 96 17.76 -0.44 -28.92
N TYR A 97 17.78 0.42 -27.89
CA TYR A 97 16.59 0.96 -27.22
C TYR A 97 16.28 2.40 -27.59
N LYS A 98 17.03 3.01 -28.52
CA LYS A 98 16.82 4.36 -29.05
C LYS A 98 16.02 4.29 -30.36
N PRO A 99 15.51 5.42 -30.88
CA PRO A 99 14.84 5.47 -32.17
C PRO A 99 15.62 4.79 -33.28
N GLY A 100 14.97 3.86 -33.99
CA GLY A 100 15.59 3.01 -35.01
C GLY A 100 16.23 1.72 -34.50
N GLY A 101 16.37 1.54 -33.19
CA GLY A 101 16.89 0.32 -32.58
C GLY A 101 15.83 -0.80 -32.48
N ALA A 102 16.29 -2.05 -32.48
CA ALA A 102 15.44 -3.25 -32.57
C ALA A 102 14.47 -3.42 -31.35
N ASP A 103 14.79 -2.88 -30.20
CA ASP A 103 13.99 -2.98 -28.99
C ASP A 103 13.42 -1.63 -28.54
N TYR A 104 13.44 -0.62 -29.40
CA TYR A 104 12.82 0.67 -29.12
C TYR A 104 11.29 0.51 -29.01
N ASN A 105 10.72 1.08 -27.97
CA ASN A 105 9.28 1.04 -27.68
C ASN A 105 8.66 2.42 -27.41
N GLY A 106 9.35 3.50 -27.84
CA GLY A 106 8.92 4.87 -27.57
C GLY A 106 9.47 5.46 -26.26
N ASP A 107 10.13 4.66 -25.44
CA ASP A 107 10.65 5.04 -24.14
C ASP A 107 12.17 5.17 -24.16
N LEU A 108 12.68 6.33 -23.75
CA LEU A 108 14.11 6.64 -23.72
C LEU A 108 14.74 6.49 -22.33
N ARG A 109 14.01 6.01 -21.33
CA ARG A 109 14.56 5.80 -19.99
C ARG A 109 15.59 4.68 -19.96
N ASP A 110 16.66 4.89 -19.21
CA ASP A 110 17.63 3.83 -18.91
C ASP A 110 17.23 3.14 -17.60
N TYR A 111 16.63 1.96 -17.73
CA TYR A 111 16.28 1.09 -16.59
C TYR A 111 17.54 0.36 -16.13
N TYR A 112 18.36 1.02 -15.32
CA TYR A 112 19.71 0.57 -14.99
C TYR A 112 19.78 -0.49 -13.87
N HIS A 113 18.69 -0.69 -13.14
CA HIS A 113 18.66 -1.61 -12.00
C HIS A 113 17.27 -2.25 -11.82
N ILE A 114 17.26 -3.51 -11.34
CA ILE A 114 16.05 -4.30 -11.11
C ILE A 114 16.06 -4.91 -9.71
N GLY A 115 14.87 -5.13 -9.16
CA GLY A 115 14.61 -5.87 -7.93
C GLY A 115 13.27 -6.57 -8.00
N THR A 116 13.00 -7.43 -7.02
CA THR A 116 11.77 -8.22 -6.91
C THR A 116 11.03 -7.84 -5.63
N VAL A 117 9.74 -7.56 -5.72
CA VAL A 117 8.89 -7.30 -4.56
C VAL A 117 8.62 -8.62 -3.83
N LYS A 118 9.15 -8.75 -2.61
CA LYS A 118 8.89 -9.88 -1.71
C LYS A 118 7.63 -9.69 -0.89
N SER A 119 7.42 -8.48 -0.39
CA SER A 119 6.22 -8.10 0.33
C SER A 119 5.92 -6.63 0.13
N VAL A 120 4.64 -6.27 0.21
CA VAL A 120 4.19 -4.88 0.06
C VAL A 120 4.05 -4.22 1.43
N TYR A 121 3.63 -4.99 2.44
CA TYR A 121 3.43 -4.51 3.80
C TYR A 121 3.93 -5.54 4.82
N PRO A 122 5.08 -5.28 5.52
CA PRO A 122 6.03 -4.19 5.28
C PRO A 122 6.71 -4.35 3.92
N LEU A 123 7.06 -3.22 3.30
CA LEU A 123 7.74 -3.27 2.01
C LEU A 123 9.08 -4.00 2.13
N ARG A 124 9.30 -4.95 1.23
CA ARG A 124 10.57 -5.66 1.07
C ARG A 124 10.83 -5.84 -0.42
N ILE A 125 11.91 -5.26 -0.91
CA ILE A 125 12.38 -5.39 -2.30
C ILE A 125 13.73 -6.08 -2.26
N LEU A 126 13.78 -7.29 -2.81
CA LEU A 126 14.99 -8.09 -2.94
C LEU A 126 15.77 -7.62 -4.17
N HIS A 127 17.05 -7.39 -4.06
CA HIS A 127 17.86 -7.06 -5.22
C HIS A 127 19.35 -7.34 -5.02
N MET A 128 20.01 -7.57 -6.13
CA MET A 128 21.47 -7.71 -6.18
C MET A 128 22.12 -6.36 -6.47
N THR A 129 23.00 -5.89 -5.62
CA THR A 129 23.73 -4.63 -5.75
C THR A 129 25.17 -4.79 -5.28
N ASP A 130 26.04 -3.84 -5.59
CA ASP A 130 27.41 -3.85 -5.08
C ASP A 130 27.42 -3.48 -3.57
N PRO A 131 28.17 -4.22 -2.71
CA PRO A 131 29.00 -5.40 -3.00
C PRO A 131 28.24 -6.73 -2.99
N THR A 132 26.99 -6.79 -2.55
CA THR A 132 26.22 -8.04 -2.39
C THR A 132 24.72 -7.80 -2.40
N ALA A 133 23.92 -8.87 -2.39
CA ALA A 133 22.48 -8.82 -2.32
C ALA A 133 21.97 -8.20 -1.02
N LYS A 134 20.86 -7.49 -1.11
CA LYS A 134 20.16 -6.89 0.05
C LYS A 134 18.67 -6.78 -0.16
N THR A 135 17.99 -6.37 0.90
CA THR A 135 16.55 -6.05 0.92
C THR A 135 16.37 -4.56 1.22
N ASP A 136 15.71 -3.83 0.34
CA ASP A 136 15.26 -2.46 0.61
C ASP A 136 13.87 -2.50 1.27
N ASP A 137 13.66 -1.65 2.28
CA ASP A 137 12.40 -1.50 3.04
C ASP A 137 11.64 -0.21 2.69
N LYS A 138 12.15 0.55 1.74
CA LYS A 138 11.58 1.81 1.24
C LYS A 138 11.65 1.88 -0.28
N LEU A 139 10.72 2.61 -0.89
CA LEU A 139 10.72 2.83 -2.34
C LEU A 139 12.01 3.53 -2.81
N GLY A 140 12.46 4.57 -2.10
CA GLY A 140 13.68 5.28 -2.47
C GLY A 140 13.69 5.68 -3.96
N LYS A 141 14.62 5.11 -4.74
CA LYS A 141 14.76 5.34 -6.19
C LYS A 141 14.02 4.31 -7.06
N TRP A 142 13.25 3.39 -6.48
CA TRP A 142 12.40 2.48 -7.26
C TRP A 142 11.25 3.27 -7.87
N ALA A 143 11.20 3.37 -9.19
CA ALA A 143 10.33 4.30 -9.90
C ALA A 143 9.29 3.62 -10.80
N TYR A 144 9.55 2.40 -11.25
CA TYR A 144 8.67 1.64 -12.15
C TYR A 144 8.50 0.21 -11.66
N ALA A 145 7.35 -0.38 -11.97
CA ALA A 145 7.04 -1.78 -11.69
C ALA A 145 6.36 -2.44 -12.88
N GLY A 146 6.50 -3.74 -12.97
CA GLY A 146 5.76 -4.56 -13.92
C GLY A 146 5.70 -6.01 -13.47
N SER A 147 4.64 -6.71 -13.84
CA SER A 147 4.46 -8.13 -13.54
C SER A 147 5.14 -8.97 -14.61
N TRP A 148 5.90 -9.98 -14.22
CA TRP A 148 6.49 -10.91 -15.21
C TRP A 148 5.40 -11.53 -16.08
N LYS A 149 5.64 -11.66 -17.38
CA LYS A 149 4.68 -12.25 -18.31
C LYS A 149 4.26 -13.65 -17.88
N SER A 150 3.04 -14.02 -18.21
CA SER A 150 2.42 -15.31 -17.83
C SER A 150 3.21 -16.55 -18.25
N GLN A 151 4.07 -16.44 -19.26
CA GLN A 151 5.00 -17.51 -19.66
C GLN A 151 6.12 -17.76 -18.61
N TYR A 152 6.38 -16.81 -17.74
CA TYR A 152 7.37 -16.90 -16.65
C TYR A 152 6.70 -17.19 -15.31
N ILE A 153 5.67 -16.41 -14.96
CA ILE A 153 4.89 -16.58 -13.73
C ILE A 153 3.40 -16.66 -14.08
N SER A 154 2.76 -17.78 -13.70
CA SER A 154 1.39 -18.10 -14.12
C SER A 154 0.29 -17.60 -13.21
N ASN A 155 0.61 -17.24 -11.96
CA ASN A 155 -0.37 -16.90 -10.92
C ASN A 155 -0.17 -15.52 -10.31
N TYR A 156 -0.05 -14.50 -11.14
CA TYR A 156 -0.31 -13.15 -10.64
C TYR A 156 -1.82 -13.06 -10.35
N SER A 157 -2.20 -13.52 -9.18
CA SER A 157 -3.57 -13.40 -8.70
C SER A 157 -3.70 -12.12 -7.87
N PRO A 158 -4.85 -11.44 -7.89
CA PRO A 158 -5.16 -10.37 -6.95
C PRO A 158 -5.48 -10.91 -5.54
N GLU A 159 -4.96 -12.07 -5.15
CA GLU A 159 -5.15 -12.57 -3.80
C GLU A 159 -4.30 -11.81 -2.77
N PRO A 160 -4.89 -11.45 -1.63
CA PRO A 160 -4.14 -10.89 -0.52
C PRO A 160 -3.09 -11.90 -0.04
N SER A 161 -1.91 -11.37 0.32
CA SER A 161 -0.76 -12.10 0.86
C SER A 161 -1.15 -13.27 1.76
N PRO A 162 -0.57 -14.48 1.58
CA PRO A 162 -0.83 -15.58 2.49
C PRO A 162 -0.43 -15.20 3.93
N GLU A 163 -1.26 -15.57 4.87
CA GLU A 163 -0.95 -15.55 6.29
C GLU A 163 0.37 -16.31 6.58
N PRO A 164 1.14 -15.91 7.60
CA PRO A 164 2.37 -16.62 7.95
C PRO A 164 2.05 -18.08 8.26
N ASP A 165 2.94 -18.96 7.73
CA ASP A 165 2.95 -20.42 7.92
C ASP A 165 2.55 -20.80 9.35
N PRO A 166 1.47 -21.57 9.57
CA PRO A 166 1.13 -22.06 10.89
C PRO A 166 2.23 -23.04 11.33
N GLY A 167 2.99 -22.68 12.34
CA GLY A 167 3.78 -23.63 13.10
C GLY A 167 2.87 -24.79 13.61
N PRO A 168 3.42 -25.92 14.12
CA PRO A 168 2.69 -27.17 14.33
C PRO A 168 1.39 -26.93 15.09
N GLU A 169 0.30 -27.47 14.50
CA GLU A 169 -1.09 -27.30 14.90
C GLU A 169 -1.31 -27.26 16.43
N PRO A 170 -1.77 -26.13 16.97
CA PRO A 170 -2.65 -26.16 18.13
C PRO A 170 -4.07 -26.51 17.63
N GLN A 171 -4.77 -27.31 18.42
CA GLN A 171 -6.17 -27.70 18.20
C GLN A 171 -7.03 -26.53 17.67
N PRO A 172 -8.05 -26.81 16.80
CA PRO A 172 -8.78 -25.80 16.09
C PRO A 172 -9.42 -24.79 17.04
N GLU A 173 -8.88 -23.57 17.04
CA GLU A 173 -9.60 -22.43 17.57
C GLU A 173 -10.78 -22.13 16.63
N PRO A 174 -11.92 -21.69 17.15
CA PRO A 174 -13.07 -21.34 16.34
C PRO A 174 -12.68 -20.25 15.32
N PRO A 175 -13.23 -20.29 14.08
CA PRO A 175 -12.84 -19.38 13.00
C PRO A 175 -12.97 -17.93 13.46
N SER A 176 -11.87 -17.18 13.25
CA SER A 176 -11.86 -15.73 13.50
C SER A 176 -12.97 -15.09 12.65
N PRO A 177 -13.89 -14.34 13.24
CA PRO A 177 -15.05 -13.81 12.51
C PRO A 177 -14.58 -12.97 11.31
N GLU A 178 -15.13 -13.27 10.14
CA GLU A 178 -15.00 -12.42 8.96
C GLU A 178 -15.37 -10.98 9.32
N PRO A 179 -14.75 -9.96 8.68
CA PRO A 179 -15.09 -8.57 8.94
C PRO A 179 -16.58 -8.36 8.69
N THR A 180 -17.34 -8.20 9.75
CA THR A 180 -18.79 -7.97 9.64
C THR A 180 -19.01 -6.59 9.03
N PRO A 181 -19.74 -6.47 7.90
CA PRO A 181 -20.22 -5.18 7.46
C PRO A 181 -21.10 -4.62 8.59
N VAL A 182 -20.77 -3.43 9.06
CA VAL A 182 -21.61 -2.68 9.99
C VAL A 182 -22.37 -1.61 9.20
N GLU A 183 -23.57 -1.24 9.62
CA GLU A 183 -24.17 -0.04 9.09
C GLU A 183 -23.20 1.13 9.32
N PRO A 184 -23.04 2.03 8.33
CA PRO A 184 -22.07 3.12 8.44
C PRO A 184 -22.35 3.97 9.68
N VAL A 185 -21.44 3.96 10.63
CA VAL A 185 -21.54 4.71 11.89
C VAL A 185 -20.67 5.97 11.78
N LYS A 186 -21.28 7.14 11.98
CA LYS A 186 -20.52 8.40 12.05
C LYS A 186 -19.70 8.42 13.34
N ALA A 187 -18.44 8.78 13.24
CA ALA A 187 -17.52 8.86 14.36
C ALA A 187 -16.54 10.03 14.20
N VAL A 188 -15.85 10.37 15.23
CA VAL A 188 -14.73 11.32 15.22
C VAL A 188 -13.46 10.64 15.68
N VAL A 189 -12.32 11.13 15.20
CA VAL A 189 -11.02 10.75 15.72
C VAL A 189 -10.85 11.29 17.12
N ASP A 190 -10.57 10.42 18.08
CA ASP A 190 -10.36 10.74 19.50
C ASP A 190 -9.05 10.08 19.97
N THR A 191 -8.00 10.87 20.06
CA THR A 191 -6.68 10.44 20.53
C THR A 191 -6.40 10.87 21.97
N GLY A 192 -7.40 11.42 22.65
CA GLY A 192 -7.25 11.98 23.99
C GLY A 192 -6.42 13.27 24.02
N GLY A 193 -6.48 14.08 22.96
CA GLY A 193 -5.77 15.35 22.86
C GLY A 193 -4.27 15.24 22.55
N ASN A 194 -3.76 14.02 22.26
CA ASN A 194 -2.32 13.75 22.14
C ASN A 194 -1.80 13.64 20.69
N GLY A 195 -2.46 14.25 19.71
CA GLY A 195 -1.87 14.34 18.39
C GLY A 195 -2.69 13.77 17.26
N LYS A 196 -2.01 13.12 16.29
CA LYS A 196 -2.60 12.67 15.04
C LYS A 196 -2.73 11.14 15.02
N LEU A 197 -3.92 10.65 14.68
CA LEU A 197 -4.16 9.23 14.46
C LEU A 197 -3.46 8.76 13.19
N CYS A 198 -2.63 7.73 13.32
CA CYS A 198 -2.03 7.07 12.16
C CYS A 198 -3.07 6.21 11.43
N THR A 199 -3.12 6.35 10.11
CA THR A 199 -3.96 5.55 9.23
C THR A 199 -3.16 4.45 8.54
N HIS A 200 -3.80 3.34 8.23
CA HIS A 200 -3.17 2.16 7.67
C HIS A 200 -3.96 1.69 6.44
N PRO A 201 -3.29 1.21 5.38
CA PRO A 201 -3.97 0.72 4.17
C PRO A 201 -4.69 -0.61 4.39
N SER A 202 -4.27 -1.40 5.39
CA SER A 202 -4.90 -2.66 5.77
C SER A 202 -4.87 -2.86 7.29
N LYS A 203 -5.75 -3.74 7.79
CA LYS A 203 -5.76 -4.16 9.19
C LYS A 203 -4.39 -4.72 9.60
N GLY A 204 -3.85 -4.26 10.73
CA GLY A 204 -2.56 -4.72 11.26
C GLY A 204 -1.32 -4.22 10.54
N SER A 205 -1.47 -3.47 9.45
CA SER A 205 -0.34 -2.88 8.72
C SER A 205 0.39 -1.80 9.54
N ASN A 206 1.71 -1.75 9.42
CA ASN A 206 2.52 -0.64 9.94
C ASN A 206 2.72 0.48 8.90
N ALA A 207 2.27 0.29 7.67
CA ALA A 207 2.35 1.30 6.62
C ALA A 207 1.22 2.32 6.79
N LEU A 208 1.53 3.58 6.55
CA LEU A 208 0.52 4.64 6.50
C LEU A 208 -0.18 4.62 5.14
N SER A 209 -1.50 4.83 5.15
CA SER A 209 -2.26 5.07 3.92
C SER A 209 -1.88 6.42 3.30
N LYS A 210 -2.41 6.72 2.12
CA LYS A 210 -2.28 8.05 1.49
C LYS A 210 -2.78 9.19 2.39
N ALA A 211 -3.81 8.92 3.22
CA ALA A 211 -4.32 9.87 4.20
C ALA A 211 -3.30 10.17 5.31
N GLY A 212 -2.34 9.26 5.52
CA GLY A 212 -1.22 9.45 6.44
C GLY A 212 -1.64 9.53 7.89
N ARG A 213 -2.01 10.73 8.35
CA ARG A 213 -2.44 10.99 9.73
C ARG A 213 -3.69 11.86 9.76
N LEU A 214 -4.60 11.53 10.66
CA LEU A 214 -5.82 12.30 10.91
C LEU A 214 -5.66 13.10 12.19
N ASP A 215 -6.12 14.34 12.14
CA ASP A 215 -6.16 15.21 13.30
C ASP A 215 -7.26 14.80 14.28
N GLU A 216 -7.09 15.15 15.54
CA GLU A 216 -8.13 15.06 16.57
C GLU A 216 -9.42 15.73 16.10
N GLY A 217 -10.57 15.12 16.38
CA GLY A 217 -11.87 15.64 15.97
C GLY A 217 -12.19 15.46 14.48
N THR A 218 -11.32 14.85 13.67
CA THR A 218 -11.62 14.58 12.26
C THR A 218 -12.87 13.70 12.14
N PRO A 219 -13.92 14.14 11.44
CA PRO A 219 -15.11 13.33 11.22
C PRO A 219 -14.78 12.19 10.24
N VAL A 220 -15.26 10.99 10.57
CA VAL A 220 -15.07 9.77 9.79
C VAL A 220 -16.35 8.93 9.80
N GLU A 221 -16.43 7.98 8.89
CA GLU A 221 -17.51 7.01 8.83
C GLU A 221 -16.95 5.61 8.96
N ILE A 222 -17.35 4.88 10.01
CA ILE A 222 -16.92 3.48 10.22
C ILE A 222 -17.76 2.61 9.30
N ILE A 223 -17.11 1.85 8.42
CA ILE A 223 -17.78 1.00 7.42
C ILE A 223 -17.56 -0.49 7.62
N LYS A 224 -16.52 -0.87 8.36
CA LYS A 224 -16.24 -2.26 8.75
C LYS A 224 -15.50 -2.29 10.08
N GLN A 225 -15.70 -3.36 10.84
CA GLN A 225 -14.95 -3.64 12.06
C GLN A 225 -14.34 -5.05 12.00
N SER A 226 -13.15 -5.20 12.54
CA SER A 226 -12.49 -6.49 12.65
C SER A 226 -11.53 -6.49 13.84
N GLY A 227 -11.95 -7.10 14.94
CA GLY A 227 -11.24 -7.05 16.21
C GLY A 227 -11.01 -5.58 16.63
N ASP A 228 -9.77 -5.25 16.98
CA ASP A 228 -9.38 -3.90 17.42
C ASP A 228 -9.25 -2.87 16.29
N TRP A 229 -9.65 -3.19 15.06
CA TRP A 229 -9.49 -2.35 13.91
C TRP A 229 -10.82 -1.98 13.29
N SER A 230 -10.93 -0.71 12.88
CA SER A 230 -12.05 -0.19 12.07
C SER A 230 -11.54 0.27 10.72
N GLN A 231 -12.23 -0.13 9.66
CA GLN A 231 -12.09 0.52 8.36
C GLN A 231 -12.98 1.73 8.34
N ILE A 232 -12.39 2.88 8.03
CA ILE A 232 -13.08 4.15 7.99
C ILE A 232 -13.04 4.75 6.59
N LYS A 233 -14.09 5.49 6.28
CA LYS A 233 -14.17 6.40 5.15
C LYS A 233 -13.89 7.81 5.67
N VAL A 234 -12.99 8.50 5.01
CA VAL A 234 -12.61 9.89 5.30
C VAL A 234 -12.87 10.74 4.07
N VAL A 235 -13.45 11.90 4.27
CA VAL A 235 -13.60 12.92 3.21
C VAL A 235 -12.63 14.05 3.53
N ASP A 236 -11.70 14.33 2.61
CA ASP A 236 -10.73 15.39 2.80
C ASP A 236 -11.31 16.78 2.43
N LYS A 237 -10.53 17.82 2.69
CA LYS A 237 -10.90 19.20 2.39
C LYS A 237 -11.17 19.51 0.90
N ASN A 238 -10.80 18.59 0.01
CA ASN A 238 -11.02 18.69 -1.44
C ASN A 238 -12.17 17.77 -1.90
N ASN A 239 -12.98 17.24 -0.98
CA ASN A 239 -14.02 16.24 -1.21
C ASN A 239 -13.52 14.91 -1.79
N ALA A 240 -12.22 14.61 -1.69
CA ALA A 240 -11.71 13.30 -2.05
C ALA A 240 -12.00 12.28 -0.94
N ILE A 241 -12.52 11.13 -1.35
CA ILE A 241 -12.89 10.04 -0.43
C ILE A 241 -11.70 9.08 -0.29
N TRP A 242 -11.39 8.73 0.95
CA TRP A 242 -10.33 7.81 1.31
C TRP A 242 -10.88 6.67 2.18
N TYR A 243 -10.31 5.48 2.00
CA TYR A 243 -10.59 4.32 2.84
C TYR A 243 -9.30 3.88 3.50
N CYS A 244 -9.30 3.75 4.83
CA CYS A 244 -8.13 3.33 5.58
C CYS A 244 -8.54 2.59 6.85
N TRP A 245 -7.58 1.90 7.47
CA TRP A 245 -7.76 1.20 8.74
C TRP A 245 -7.13 1.98 9.87
N VAL A 246 -7.81 2.00 11.01
CA VAL A 246 -7.34 2.61 12.26
C VAL A 246 -7.67 1.71 13.44
N LYS A 247 -6.97 1.88 14.54
CA LYS A 247 -7.34 1.21 15.79
C LYS A 247 -8.67 1.76 16.29
N SER A 248 -9.66 0.89 16.52
CA SER A 248 -11.03 1.26 16.92
C SER A 248 -11.08 2.12 18.20
N LYS A 249 -10.16 1.89 19.14
CA LYS A 249 -10.06 2.65 20.39
C LYS A 249 -9.79 4.16 20.22
N PHE A 250 -9.44 4.61 19.03
CA PHE A 250 -9.21 6.01 18.70
C PHE A 250 -10.37 6.62 17.89
N LEU A 251 -11.51 5.94 17.89
CA LEU A 251 -12.74 6.43 17.27
C LEU A 251 -13.82 6.54 18.34
N ARG A 252 -14.46 7.67 18.39
CA ARG A 252 -15.65 7.88 19.23
C ARG A 252 -16.87 8.03 18.31
N PRO A 253 -17.87 7.11 18.40
CA PRO A 253 -19.14 7.25 17.68
C PRO A 253 -19.83 8.58 18.03
N LEU A 254 -20.46 9.20 17.03
CA LEU A 254 -21.20 10.45 17.24
C LEU A 254 -22.61 10.22 17.85
N ASP A 255 -23.11 8.97 17.76
CA ASP A 255 -24.39 8.58 18.32
C ASP A 255 -24.35 8.15 19.79
N ASP A 256 -23.14 8.10 20.38
CA ASP A 256 -23.01 7.93 21.81
C ASP A 256 -23.17 9.33 22.47
N PRO A 257 -24.28 9.59 23.18
CA PRO A 257 -24.40 10.87 23.87
C PRO A 257 -23.24 10.97 24.86
N GLU A 258 -22.36 11.94 24.65
CA GLU A 258 -21.38 12.31 25.65
C GLU A 258 -22.13 12.48 26.99
N PRO A 259 -21.73 11.80 28.08
CA PRO A 259 -22.33 12.12 29.35
C PRO A 259 -22.13 13.63 29.56
N GLU A 260 -23.22 14.37 29.53
CA GLU A 260 -23.18 15.82 29.75
C GLU A 260 -22.34 16.04 30.98
N PRO A 261 -21.24 16.82 30.90
CA PRO A 261 -20.53 17.19 32.10
C PRO A 261 -21.55 17.93 32.99
N ASP A 262 -21.71 17.46 34.21
CA ASP A 262 -22.58 18.10 35.20
C ASP A 262 -22.42 19.62 35.09
N PRO A 263 -23.48 20.40 34.89
CA PRO A 263 -23.37 21.83 34.69
C PRO A 263 -22.67 22.40 35.89
N LYS A 264 -21.51 23.02 35.67
CA LYS A 264 -20.81 23.73 36.77
C LYS A 264 -21.81 24.65 37.44
N PRO A 265 -21.90 24.67 38.77
CA PRO A 265 -22.79 25.57 39.48
C PRO A 265 -22.56 27.01 39.01
N GLY A 266 -23.60 27.64 38.45
CA GLY A 266 -23.53 28.99 37.90
C GLY A 266 -23.49 29.11 36.40
N THR A 267 -23.58 27.99 35.62
CA THR A 267 -23.66 28.06 34.16
C THR A 267 -25.06 28.57 33.74
N ILE A 268 -25.08 29.71 33.04
CA ILE A 268 -26.31 30.27 32.47
C ILE A 268 -26.52 29.61 31.11
N LEU A 269 -27.61 28.85 30.95
CA LEU A 269 -27.99 28.23 29.69
C LEU A 269 -28.92 29.20 28.93
N TYR A 270 -28.64 29.38 27.64
CA TYR A 270 -29.48 30.16 26.75
C TYR A 270 -30.15 29.24 25.69
N THR A 271 -31.43 29.37 25.51
CA THR A 271 -32.13 28.76 24.37
C THR A 271 -32.24 29.82 23.29
N VAL A 272 -31.68 29.53 22.10
CA VAL A 272 -31.77 30.39 20.93
C VAL A 272 -32.73 29.76 19.94
N THR A 273 -33.80 30.46 19.60
CA THR A 273 -34.74 30.03 18.56
C THR A 273 -34.49 30.86 17.30
N ILE A 274 -34.17 30.19 16.19
CA ILE A 274 -33.96 30.83 14.90
C ILE A 274 -35.13 30.42 13.98
N PRO A 275 -36.11 31.32 13.75
CA PRO A 275 -37.25 31.00 12.91
C PRO A 275 -36.93 31.02 11.41
N HIS A 276 -37.72 30.29 10.62
CA HIS A 276 -37.69 30.32 9.15
C HIS A 276 -36.37 29.87 8.49
N LEU A 277 -35.63 28.93 9.09
CA LEU A 277 -34.50 28.30 8.44
C LEU A 277 -34.97 27.30 7.37
N THR A 278 -34.29 27.29 6.23
CA THR A 278 -34.42 26.18 5.28
C THR A 278 -33.79 24.90 5.89
N GLU A 279 -34.22 23.73 5.45
CA GLU A 279 -33.67 22.45 5.92
C GLU A 279 -32.14 22.41 5.81
N TYR A 280 -31.58 22.88 4.70
CA TYR A 280 -30.14 23.00 4.48
C TYR A 280 -29.41 23.91 5.50
N GLN A 281 -30.06 25.04 5.86
CA GLN A 281 -29.45 25.96 6.85
C GLN A 281 -29.55 25.37 8.26
N ALA A 282 -30.63 24.68 8.58
CA ALA A 282 -30.79 24.00 9.86
C ALA A 282 -29.78 22.87 10.03
N GLU A 283 -29.57 22.03 9.00
CA GLU A 283 -28.52 21.00 8.99
C GLU A 283 -27.10 21.57 9.16
N GLY A 284 -26.83 22.71 8.53
CA GLY A 284 -25.56 23.42 8.68
C GLY A 284 -25.31 23.91 10.12
N LEU A 285 -26.34 24.34 10.82
CA LEU A 285 -26.29 24.74 12.24
C LEU A 285 -26.13 23.53 13.16
N MET A 286 -26.88 22.46 12.92
CA MET A 286 -26.78 21.21 13.67
C MET A 286 -25.35 20.64 13.59
N ASN A 287 -24.73 20.69 12.41
CA ASN A 287 -23.35 20.24 12.22
C ASN A 287 -22.31 21.13 12.93
N ARG A 288 -22.63 22.41 13.16
CA ARG A 288 -21.73 23.37 13.82
C ARG A 288 -21.87 23.37 15.33
N TYR A 289 -23.04 23.01 15.85
CA TYR A 289 -23.36 23.04 17.28
C TYR A 289 -23.93 21.68 17.71
N PRO A 290 -23.05 20.73 18.10
CA PRO A 290 -23.49 19.45 18.65
C PRO A 290 -24.36 19.70 19.89
N GLY A 291 -25.56 19.16 19.91
CA GLY A 291 -26.56 19.40 20.98
C GLY A 291 -27.67 20.38 20.59
N ALA A 292 -27.62 21.03 19.42
CA ALA A 292 -28.76 21.74 18.87
C ALA A 292 -29.84 20.74 18.48
N THR A 293 -31.10 21.11 18.73
CA THR A 293 -32.30 20.36 18.29
C THR A 293 -33.07 21.16 17.26
N MET A 294 -33.63 20.48 16.26
CA MET A 294 -34.44 21.08 15.22
C MET A 294 -35.88 20.62 15.40
N ASN A 295 -36.82 21.56 15.51
CA ASN A 295 -38.23 21.28 15.45
C ASN A 295 -38.75 21.75 14.08
N LYS A 296 -39.39 20.83 13.34
CA LYS A 296 -40.02 21.16 12.06
C LYS A 296 -41.39 21.74 12.34
N GLU A 297 -41.62 23.02 11.99
CA GLU A 297 -42.96 23.60 11.98
C GLU A 297 -43.66 23.16 10.71
N ASN A 298 -44.77 22.46 10.87
CA ASN A 298 -45.66 22.17 9.75
C ASN A 298 -46.44 23.46 9.43
N GLY A 299 -46.09 24.10 8.31
CA GLY A 299 -46.82 25.19 7.73
C GLY A 299 -48.06 24.72 6.98
#